data_f2679efc1e27ef1166afd3ee63c81bbe
#
_entry.id   f2679efc1e27ef1166afd3ee63c81bbe
#
_cell.length_a   1.000
_cell.length_b   1.000
_cell.length_c   1.000
_cell.angle_alpha   90.00
_cell.angle_beta   90.00
_cell.angle_gamma   90.00
#
_symmetry.space_group_name_H-M   'P 1'
#
loop_
_entity.id
_entity.type
_entity.pdbx_description
1 polymer ?
#
loop_
_entity_poly.entity_id
_entity_poly.type
_entity_poly.pdbx_seq_one_letter_code
_entity_poly.pdbx_strand_id
1 'polypeptide(L)'
;MSTAANKKLMQDIFAAAANPDPSARDRALFTASLADDARWVVTGQYSWSRTFSGKEAILNDLHGHVRTRLRDRTRTVAHRFIADGDIVVVEAKGDNVTPEGVRYDNDYCLVFRLEGGKIKEIREYCDSVLTEKALGPFPQAA
;
A
#
# COMPACT_ATOMS: atom_id res chain seq x y z
N MET A 1 -6.96 -17.02 -11.66
CA MET A 1 -5.62 -17.56 -11.33
C MET A 1 -5.69 -18.39 -10.07
N SER A 2 -4.74 -19.30 -9.89
CA SER A 2 -4.70 -20.14 -8.70
C SER A 2 -4.26 -19.34 -7.46
N THR A 3 -4.56 -19.87 -6.28
CA THR A 3 -4.10 -19.31 -5.01
C THR A 3 -2.58 -19.15 -5.01
N ALA A 4 -1.84 -20.15 -5.48
CA ALA A 4 -0.38 -20.09 -5.55
C ALA A 4 0.11 -18.99 -6.49
N ALA A 5 -0.53 -18.83 -7.64
CA ALA A 5 -0.17 -17.78 -8.60
C ALA A 5 -0.47 -16.38 -8.06
N ASN A 6 -1.59 -16.20 -7.37
CA ASN A 6 -1.95 -14.94 -6.71
C ASN A 6 -0.93 -14.57 -5.63
N LYS A 7 -0.56 -15.55 -4.80
CA LYS A 7 0.47 -15.35 -3.76
C LYS A 7 1.80 -14.96 -4.37
N LYS A 8 2.24 -15.67 -5.42
CA LYS A 8 3.50 -15.39 -6.11
C LYS A 8 3.52 -13.98 -6.70
N LEU A 9 2.43 -13.55 -7.32
CA LEU A 9 2.32 -12.19 -7.85
C LEU A 9 2.52 -11.16 -6.75
N MET A 10 1.88 -11.33 -5.60
CA MET A 10 2.03 -10.39 -4.49
C MET A 10 3.45 -10.41 -3.90
N GLN A 11 4.06 -11.59 -3.82
CA GLN A 11 5.46 -11.68 -3.39
C GLN A 11 6.39 -10.92 -4.34
N ASP A 12 6.21 -11.05 -5.64
CA ASP A 12 7.02 -10.35 -6.64
C ASP A 12 6.82 -8.84 -6.59
N ILE A 13 5.57 -8.39 -6.40
CA ILE A 13 5.26 -6.95 -6.26
C ILE A 13 6.00 -6.35 -5.07
N PHE A 14 5.91 -6.99 -3.90
CA PHE A 14 6.55 -6.46 -2.70
C PHE A 14 8.07 -6.53 -2.78
N ALA A 15 8.63 -7.58 -3.36
CA ALA A 15 10.08 -7.71 -3.51
C ALA A 15 10.66 -6.57 -4.37
N ALA A 16 10.03 -6.26 -5.49
CA ALA A 16 10.49 -5.18 -6.38
C ALA A 16 10.36 -3.81 -5.73
N ALA A 17 9.30 -3.57 -4.99
CA ALA A 17 9.03 -2.26 -4.39
C ALA A 17 9.83 -2.00 -3.11
N ALA A 18 10.40 -3.03 -2.47
CA ALA A 18 11.03 -2.90 -1.15
C ALA A 18 12.56 -2.82 -1.19
N ASN A 19 13.16 -2.54 -2.34
CA ASN A 19 14.62 -2.43 -2.42
C ASN A 19 15.11 -1.39 -1.41
N PRO A 20 16.15 -1.70 -0.60
CA PRO A 20 16.71 -0.75 0.35
C PRO A 20 17.22 0.54 -0.30
N ASP A 21 17.74 0.45 -1.53
CA ASP A 21 18.14 1.62 -2.32
C ASP A 21 16.88 2.27 -2.92
N PRO A 22 16.52 3.52 -2.52
CA PRO A 22 15.34 4.18 -3.06
C PRO A 22 15.33 4.28 -4.58
N SER A 23 16.49 4.47 -5.21
CA SER A 23 16.59 4.61 -6.66
C SER A 23 16.33 3.29 -7.41
N ALA A 24 16.47 2.16 -6.73
CA ALA A 24 16.25 0.83 -7.29
C ALA A 24 14.87 0.27 -6.99
N ARG A 25 14.04 0.98 -6.23
CA ARG A 25 12.66 0.55 -5.95
C ARG A 25 11.83 0.62 -7.21
N ASP A 26 11.18 -0.48 -7.54
CA ASP A 26 10.40 -0.60 -8.77
C ASP A 26 8.94 -0.94 -8.43
N ARG A 27 8.03 -0.06 -8.83
CA ARG A 27 6.58 -0.22 -8.62
C ARG A 27 5.83 -0.53 -9.91
N ALA A 28 6.55 -0.80 -11.00
CA ALA A 28 5.92 -1.05 -12.30
C ALA A 28 4.98 -2.25 -12.26
N LEU A 29 5.38 -3.34 -11.60
CA LEU A 29 4.55 -4.54 -11.49
C LEU A 29 3.27 -4.27 -10.69
N PHE A 30 3.38 -3.54 -9.59
CA PHE A 30 2.20 -3.12 -8.81
C PHE A 30 1.24 -2.32 -9.68
N THR A 31 1.76 -1.29 -10.35
CA THR A 31 0.95 -0.42 -11.20
C THR A 31 0.27 -1.20 -12.33
N ALA A 32 1.01 -2.09 -12.99
CA ALA A 32 0.47 -2.91 -14.07
C ALA A 32 -0.58 -3.93 -13.57
N SER A 33 -0.44 -4.36 -12.32
CA SER A 33 -1.35 -5.36 -11.73
C SER A 33 -2.64 -4.75 -11.16
N LEU A 34 -2.70 -3.42 -10.98
CA LEU A 34 -3.94 -2.77 -10.54
C LEU A 34 -4.97 -2.83 -11.67
N ALA A 35 -6.18 -3.28 -11.36
CA ALA A 35 -7.31 -3.12 -12.26
C ALA A 35 -7.68 -1.65 -12.37
N ASP A 36 -8.20 -1.20 -13.52
CA ASP A 36 -8.59 0.20 -13.71
C ASP A 36 -9.63 0.66 -12.69
N ASP A 37 -10.52 -0.25 -12.29
CA ASP A 37 -11.57 -0.01 -11.30
C ASP A 37 -11.19 -0.47 -9.88
N ALA A 38 -9.90 -0.69 -9.62
CA ALA A 38 -9.44 -1.10 -8.30
C ALA A 38 -9.85 -0.11 -7.22
N ARG A 39 -10.08 -0.61 -6.01
CA ARG A 39 -10.42 0.20 -4.85
C ARG A 39 -9.41 -0.03 -3.74
N TRP A 40 -8.99 1.04 -3.09
CA TRP A 40 -8.16 0.97 -1.89
C TRP A 40 -8.96 1.54 -0.73
N VAL A 41 -9.26 0.68 0.25
CA VAL A 41 -10.02 1.04 1.43
C VAL A 41 -9.06 1.24 2.60
N VAL A 42 -8.93 2.46 3.07
CA VAL A 42 -8.22 2.74 4.32
C VAL A 42 -9.25 2.61 5.45
N THR A 43 -9.09 1.57 6.26
CA THR A 43 -10.05 1.23 7.31
C THR A 43 -9.90 2.13 8.54
N GLY A 44 -10.80 1.98 9.51
CA GLY A 44 -10.75 2.73 10.74
C GLY A 44 -11.61 4.00 10.71
N GLN A 45 -11.39 4.88 11.69
CA GLN A 45 -12.17 6.10 11.86
C GLN A 45 -11.24 7.29 12.14
N TYR A 46 -10.47 7.68 11.14
CA TYR A 46 -9.53 8.80 11.23
C TYR A 46 -9.48 9.53 9.88
N SER A 47 -8.66 10.57 9.77
CA SER A 47 -8.71 11.46 8.59
C SER A 47 -8.41 10.76 7.27
N TRP A 48 -7.58 9.70 7.31
CA TRP A 48 -7.21 8.93 6.12
C TRP A 48 -8.25 7.85 5.76
N SER A 49 -9.21 7.56 6.66
CA SER A 49 -10.22 6.50 6.47
C SER A 49 -11.20 6.90 5.37
N ARG A 50 -11.00 6.30 4.21
CA ARG A 50 -11.85 6.50 3.02
C ARG A 50 -11.55 5.43 2.00
N THR A 51 -12.35 5.38 0.95
CA THR A 51 -12.12 4.54 -0.21
C THR A 51 -11.61 5.39 -1.36
N PHE A 52 -10.45 5.01 -1.89
CA PHE A 52 -9.91 5.58 -3.13
C PHE A 52 -10.38 4.68 -4.27
N SER A 53 -11.26 5.18 -5.12
CA SER A 53 -11.90 4.41 -6.18
C SER A 53 -11.25 4.68 -7.51
N GLY A 54 -10.72 3.62 -8.12
CA GLY A 54 -10.04 3.66 -9.39
C GLY A 54 -8.52 3.72 -9.27
N LYS A 55 -7.86 3.17 -10.27
CA LYS A 55 -6.39 3.10 -10.33
C LYS A 55 -5.74 4.47 -10.18
N GLU A 56 -6.27 5.48 -10.87
CA GLU A 56 -5.70 6.82 -10.81
C GLU A 56 -5.82 7.45 -9.42
N ALA A 57 -6.96 7.26 -8.75
CA ALA A 57 -7.14 7.76 -7.38
C ALA A 57 -6.16 7.11 -6.41
N ILE A 58 -5.92 5.80 -6.56
CA ILE A 58 -4.96 5.08 -5.73
C ILE A 58 -3.55 5.63 -5.95
N LEU A 59 -3.13 5.79 -7.20
CA LEU A 59 -1.77 6.20 -7.52
C LEU A 59 -1.52 7.69 -7.24
N ASN A 60 -2.49 8.55 -7.51
CA ASN A 60 -2.33 10.00 -7.43
C ASN A 60 -2.83 10.58 -6.10
N ASP A 61 -4.02 10.20 -5.65
CA ASP A 61 -4.62 10.83 -4.47
C ASP A 61 -4.11 10.20 -3.18
N LEU A 62 -3.98 8.87 -3.14
CA LEU A 62 -3.46 8.19 -1.95
C LEU A 62 -1.93 8.16 -1.95
N HIS A 63 -1.34 7.42 -2.87
CA HIS A 63 0.13 7.23 -2.88
C HIS A 63 0.86 8.51 -3.23
N GLY A 64 0.31 9.32 -4.11
CA GLY A 64 0.87 10.64 -4.44
C GLY A 64 0.93 11.54 -3.21
N HIS A 65 -0.12 11.55 -2.40
CA HIS A 65 -0.14 12.35 -1.17
C HIS A 65 0.85 11.83 -0.12
N VAL A 66 0.88 10.52 0.11
CA VAL A 66 1.86 9.92 1.04
C VAL A 66 3.28 10.30 0.64
N ARG A 67 3.59 10.23 -0.64
CA ARG A 67 4.93 10.53 -1.16
C ARG A 67 5.36 11.96 -0.87
N THR A 68 4.45 12.91 -0.84
CA THR A 68 4.77 14.32 -0.50
C THR A 68 5.17 14.50 0.97
N ARG A 69 4.85 13.53 1.83
CA ARG A 69 5.10 13.58 3.27
C ARG A 69 6.33 12.80 3.70
N LEU A 70 6.99 12.11 2.78
CA LEU A 70 8.16 11.28 3.09
C LEU A 70 9.39 11.79 2.35
N ARG A 71 10.57 11.51 2.93
CA ARG A 71 11.86 11.98 2.38
C ARG A 71 12.20 11.28 1.06
N ASP A 72 12.00 9.96 1.01
CA ASP A 72 12.31 9.13 -0.13
C ASP A 72 11.07 8.40 -0.63
N ARG A 73 11.23 7.58 -1.71
CA ARG A 73 10.18 6.68 -2.15
C ARG A 73 9.75 5.77 -1.01
N THR A 74 8.46 5.53 -0.91
CA THR A 74 7.88 4.67 0.11
C THR A 74 8.50 3.27 0.06
N ARG A 75 8.87 2.75 1.23
CA ARG A 75 9.34 1.39 1.39
C ARG A 75 8.46 0.66 2.39
N THR A 76 7.91 -0.47 1.97
CA THR A 76 7.10 -1.33 2.82
C THR A 76 7.62 -2.76 2.65
N VAL A 77 8.08 -3.35 3.74
CA VAL A 77 8.72 -4.66 3.73
C VAL A 77 7.73 -5.70 4.19
N ALA A 78 7.32 -6.60 3.30
CA ALA A 78 6.44 -7.71 3.64
C ALA A 78 7.22 -8.77 4.42
N HIS A 79 6.61 -9.29 5.47
CA HIS A 79 7.21 -10.36 6.26
C HIS A 79 6.36 -11.62 6.34
N ARG A 80 5.10 -11.58 5.88
CA ARG A 80 4.26 -12.78 5.79
C ARG A 80 3.19 -12.62 4.72
N PHE A 81 2.98 -13.69 3.95
CA PHE A 81 1.93 -13.79 2.94
C PHE A 81 1.04 -14.98 3.27
N ILE A 82 -0.26 -14.75 3.33
CA ILE A 82 -1.26 -15.80 3.56
C ILE A 82 -2.27 -15.70 2.44
N ALA A 83 -2.48 -16.79 1.71
CA ALA A 83 -3.36 -16.79 0.55
C ALA A 83 -4.44 -17.86 0.67
N ASP A 84 -5.66 -17.49 0.29
CA ASP A 84 -6.80 -18.38 0.20
C ASP A 84 -7.69 -17.93 -0.96
N GLY A 85 -7.80 -18.75 -1.99
CA GLY A 85 -8.57 -18.41 -3.19
C GLY A 85 -8.07 -17.12 -3.84
N ASP A 86 -8.97 -16.15 -3.97
CA ASP A 86 -8.70 -14.85 -4.58
C ASP A 86 -8.09 -13.83 -3.61
N ILE A 87 -7.91 -14.20 -2.36
CA ILE A 87 -7.45 -13.29 -1.32
C ILE A 87 -6.00 -13.59 -0.96
N VAL A 88 -5.18 -12.55 -0.91
CA VAL A 88 -3.82 -12.61 -0.36
C VAL A 88 -3.71 -11.57 0.73
N VAL A 89 -3.40 -12.03 1.94
CA VAL A 89 -3.15 -11.17 3.10
C VAL A 89 -1.65 -10.98 3.24
N VAL A 90 -1.21 -9.74 3.36
CA VAL A 90 0.21 -9.39 3.51
C VAL A 90 0.39 -8.64 4.81
N GLU A 91 1.19 -9.21 5.71
CA GLU A 91 1.65 -8.48 6.87
C GLU A 91 2.99 -7.83 6.53
N ALA A 92 3.09 -6.53 6.79
CA ALA A 92 4.23 -5.74 6.34
C ALA A 92 4.55 -4.64 7.33
N LYS A 93 5.77 -4.11 7.24
CA LYS A 93 6.23 -3.00 8.04
C LYS A 93 6.85 -1.93 7.15
N GLY A 94 6.47 -0.69 7.39
CA GLY A 94 7.07 0.45 6.72
C GLY A 94 8.50 0.70 7.21
N ASP A 95 9.30 1.28 6.33
CA ASP A 95 10.65 1.76 6.63
C ASP A 95 10.79 3.13 5.97
N ASN A 96 10.24 4.14 6.62
CA ASN A 96 10.13 5.48 6.05
C ASN A 96 10.47 6.54 7.08
N VAL A 97 10.83 7.72 6.58
CA VAL A 97 11.11 8.87 7.42
C VAL A 97 10.59 10.14 6.74
N THR A 98 10.02 11.03 7.54
CA THR A 98 9.58 12.34 7.04
C THR A 98 10.79 13.27 6.83
N PRO A 99 10.63 14.38 6.08
CA PRO A 99 11.71 15.35 5.94
C PRO A 99 12.22 15.92 7.28
N GLU A 100 11.37 15.95 8.30
CA GLU A 100 11.71 16.43 9.65
C GLU A 100 12.37 15.34 10.50
N GLY A 101 12.54 14.12 9.98
CA GLY A 101 13.19 13.02 10.70
C GLY A 101 12.28 12.18 11.56
N VAL A 102 10.96 12.29 11.40
CA VAL A 102 10.00 11.46 12.13
C VAL A 102 9.89 10.09 11.43
N ARG A 103 10.07 9.02 12.20
CA ARG A 103 9.92 7.66 11.64
C ARG A 103 8.45 7.37 11.35
N TYR A 104 8.21 6.79 10.18
CA TYR A 104 6.91 6.27 9.79
C TYR A 104 7.05 4.80 9.42
N ASP A 105 7.29 3.98 10.43
CA ASP A 105 7.48 2.54 10.30
C ASP A 105 6.18 1.84 10.70
N ASN A 106 5.13 2.07 9.94
CA ASN A 106 3.81 1.57 10.29
C ASN A 106 3.73 0.05 10.14
N ASP A 107 2.90 -0.55 10.99
CA ASP A 107 2.54 -1.94 10.87
C ASP A 107 1.29 -2.05 10.02
N TYR A 108 1.36 -2.89 8.98
CA TYR A 108 0.27 -3.07 8.04
C TYR A 108 -0.23 -4.50 8.01
N CYS A 109 -1.54 -4.64 7.93
CA CYS A 109 -2.19 -5.84 7.42
C CYS A 109 -2.95 -5.42 6.17
N LEU A 110 -2.51 -5.87 5.01
CA LEU A 110 -3.10 -5.52 3.73
C LEU A 110 -3.81 -6.74 3.16
N VAL A 111 -5.08 -6.58 2.84
CA VAL A 111 -5.89 -7.67 2.29
C VAL A 111 -6.15 -7.35 0.82
N PHE A 112 -5.53 -8.13 -0.06
CA PHE A 112 -5.66 -7.99 -1.51
C PHE A 112 -6.68 -9.00 -2.04
N ARG A 113 -7.62 -8.53 -2.84
CA ARG A 113 -8.51 -9.40 -3.61
C ARG A 113 -8.14 -9.26 -5.08
N LEU A 114 -7.88 -10.40 -5.70
CA LEU A 114 -7.46 -10.46 -7.11
C LEU A 114 -8.55 -11.12 -7.97
N GLU A 115 -8.56 -10.76 -9.23
CA GLU A 115 -9.46 -11.34 -10.22
C GLU A 115 -8.74 -11.34 -11.57
N GLY A 116 -8.55 -12.54 -12.15
CA GLY A 116 -7.86 -12.67 -13.42
C GLY A 116 -6.43 -12.09 -13.42
N GLY A 117 -5.71 -12.22 -12.32
CA GLY A 117 -4.36 -11.67 -12.20
C GLY A 117 -4.28 -10.17 -11.98
N LYS A 118 -5.41 -9.52 -11.70
CA LYS A 118 -5.48 -8.09 -11.40
C LYS A 118 -5.94 -7.87 -9.98
N ILE A 119 -5.39 -6.82 -9.33
CA ILE A 119 -5.81 -6.41 -8.00
C ILE A 119 -7.07 -5.58 -8.14
N LYS A 120 -8.16 -6.05 -7.53
CA LYS A 120 -9.47 -5.40 -7.57
C LYS A 120 -9.76 -4.59 -6.32
N GLU A 121 -9.28 -5.04 -5.17
CA GLU A 121 -9.50 -4.34 -3.91
C GLU A 121 -8.32 -4.57 -2.97
N ILE A 122 -7.94 -3.52 -2.30
CA ILE A 122 -6.96 -3.54 -1.21
C ILE A 122 -7.65 -2.97 0.02
N ARG A 123 -7.63 -3.71 1.13
CA ARG A 123 -8.07 -3.19 2.43
C ARG A 123 -6.84 -3.02 3.31
N GLU A 124 -6.64 -1.80 3.79
CA GLU A 124 -5.48 -1.46 4.62
C GLU A 124 -5.89 -1.31 6.06
N TYR A 125 -5.24 -2.09 6.93
CA TYR A 125 -5.31 -1.96 8.38
C TYR A 125 -3.94 -1.54 8.87
N CYS A 126 -3.85 -0.48 9.64
CA CYS A 126 -2.58 0.03 10.15
C CYS A 126 -2.76 0.74 11.49
N ASP A 127 -1.65 1.19 12.07
CA ASP A 127 -1.70 2.03 13.26
C ASP A 127 -2.07 3.46 12.84
N SER A 128 -3.33 3.81 13.06
CA SER A 128 -3.87 5.12 12.69
C SER A 128 -3.29 6.27 13.50
N VAL A 129 -2.93 6.01 14.75
CA VAL A 129 -2.29 7.02 15.61
C VAL A 129 -0.94 7.40 15.03
N LEU A 130 -0.16 6.42 14.59
CA LEU A 130 1.14 6.68 13.97
C LEU A 130 0.98 7.44 12.66
N THR A 131 -0.01 7.09 11.83
CA THR A 131 -0.27 7.80 10.58
C THR A 131 -0.54 9.28 10.83
N GLU A 132 -1.44 9.60 11.74
CA GLU A 132 -1.76 11.01 12.07
C GLU A 132 -0.54 11.74 12.62
N LYS A 133 0.24 11.09 13.49
CA LYS A 133 1.41 11.70 14.12
C LYS A 133 2.52 11.99 13.09
N ALA A 134 2.83 11.05 12.23
CA ALA A 134 3.96 11.15 11.30
C ALA A 134 3.60 11.90 10.03
N LEU A 135 2.47 11.58 9.41
CA LEU A 135 2.05 12.16 8.13
C LEU A 135 1.14 13.36 8.29
N GLY A 136 0.57 13.55 9.48
CA GLY A 136 -0.46 14.54 9.70
C GLY A 136 -1.82 14.09 9.13
N PRO A 137 -2.86 14.92 9.30
CA PRO A 137 -4.19 14.56 8.81
C PRO A 137 -4.25 14.58 7.28
N PHE A 138 -5.07 13.68 6.72
CA PHE A 138 -5.38 13.73 5.30
C PHE A 138 -6.18 15.00 5.00
N PRO A 139 -5.86 15.74 3.92
CA PRO A 139 -6.54 16.99 3.61
C PRO A 139 -8.05 16.79 3.44
N GLN A 140 -8.83 17.65 4.08
CA GLN A 140 -10.27 17.67 3.87
C GLN A 140 -10.59 18.39 2.56
N ALA A 141 -11.65 17.96 1.88
CA ALA A 141 -12.15 18.67 0.71
C ALA A 141 -12.59 20.07 1.15
N ALA A 142 -12.21 21.07 0.34
CA ALA A 142 -12.58 22.45 0.61
C ALA A 142 -14.09 22.65 0.44
#